data_e55e4db59ee24a88d5491ec85472f944
#
_entry.id   e55e4db59ee24a88d5491ec85472f944
#
_cell.length_a   1.000
_cell.length_b   1.000
_cell.length_c   1.000
_cell.angle_alpha   90.00
_cell.angle_beta   90.00
_cell.angle_gamma   90.00
#
_symmetry.space_group_name_H-M   'P 1'
#
loop_
_entity.id
_entity.type
_entity.pdbx_description
1 polymer ?
#
loop_
_entity_poly.entity_id
_entity_poly.type
_entity_poly.pdbx_seq_one_letter_code
_entity_poly.pdbx_strand_id
1 'polypeptide(L)'
;MNRVALFLICTVLLPLTSALGQAKTDQYDVTQYGAKGDGVTDATAAFQRAMDEVAKAGGGIVTVPKGNYLFRGHLNIPNAVTLRGMWESVPAHNGIRDAHTPKPTDDGTTLLVTEGAGKEDGAPFITLNTNSTLKGVVIYYPDQSPTETPKPYPWTIAMRGKNPAVLDVELLNAFNGIDATQNERHLIRNVSGQPLRRGVWVDSIYDIGRIENVHFNPWWSLKPKVRQFQFENGEAFIFGRSDWQYVLNTFCFGYKVGYKFIESKAGVCNGNFLGIGADDCQRAVLVEQSAPMGLLITNGEFVAFQGPDPVMVEVSKAHRGSVRFVNCAFWGPCNQIARIDGKGTVGFGDCIFVQWDKPGQGQPALQIDSGTVLVRGCEFREAKSHIGLGEAVRRAVITGNVFTGPTRITNASKGSVKIADNADQP
;
A
#
# COMPACT_ATOMS: atom_id res chain seq x y z
N MET A 1 24.47 52.30 77.33
CA MET A 1 23.68 51.16 77.76
C MET A 1 22.58 50.91 76.72
N ASN A 2 22.86 50.14 75.69
CA ASN A 2 21.85 49.82 74.70
C ASN A 2 21.47 48.35 74.84
N ARG A 3 20.21 48.10 75.12
CA ARG A 3 19.64 46.75 75.14
C ARG A 3 19.18 46.38 73.73
N VAL A 4 19.77 45.32 73.12
CA VAL A 4 19.31 44.71 71.89
C VAL A 4 18.27 43.64 72.26
N ALA A 5 17.08 43.79 71.71
CA ALA A 5 16.01 42.80 71.84
C ALA A 5 16.15 41.78 70.72
N LEU A 6 16.32 40.53 71.08
CA LEU A 6 16.40 39.39 70.16
C LEU A 6 14.98 38.84 69.88
N PHE A 7 14.47 39.02 68.63
CA PHE A 7 13.23 38.43 68.19
C PHE A 7 13.50 36.99 67.69
N LEU A 8 12.97 35.99 68.36
CA LEU A 8 12.98 34.61 67.92
C LEU A 8 11.80 34.42 66.97
N ILE A 9 12.07 34.22 65.69
CA ILE A 9 11.06 33.80 64.69
C ILE A 9 10.98 32.29 64.70
N CYS A 10 9.90 31.76 65.25
CA CYS A 10 9.55 30.33 65.18
C CYS A 10 8.94 30.04 63.78
N THR A 11 9.73 29.51 62.86
CA THR A 11 9.23 29.01 61.57
C THR A 11 8.60 27.63 61.77
N VAL A 12 7.29 27.57 61.71
CA VAL A 12 6.54 26.30 61.67
C VAL A 12 6.63 25.72 60.24
N LEU A 13 7.48 24.74 60.06
CA LEU A 13 7.52 23.93 58.84
C LEU A 13 6.32 22.97 58.85
N LEU A 14 5.26 23.31 58.13
CA LEU A 14 4.21 22.35 57.76
C LEU A 14 4.76 21.41 56.70
N PRO A 15 4.69 20.09 56.86
CA PRO A 15 5.05 19.16 55.78
C PRO A 15 3.98 19.27 54.67
N LEU A 16 4.30 19.86 53.54
CA LEU A 16 3.56 19.63 52.30
C LEU A 16 3.74 18.18 51.90
N THR A 17 2.88 17.31 52.34
CA THR A 17 2.69 16.00 51.68
C THR A 17 1.99 16.29 50.37
N SER A 18 2.78 16.52 49.32
CA SER A 18 2.32 16.40 47.95
C SER A 18 1.89 14.95 47.75
N ALA A 19 0.60 14.69 47.84
CA ALA A 19 0.00 13.49 47.29
C ALA A 19 0.20 13.58 45.77
N LEU A 20 1.38 13.16 45.30
CA LEU A 20 1.56 12.73 43.93
C LEU A 20 0.65 11.53 43.75
N GLY A 21 -0.60 11.80 43.37
CA GLY A 21 -1.45 10.76 42.83
C GLY A 21 -0.66 10.11 41.72
N GLN A 22 -0.13 8.91 41.96
CA GLN A 22 0.30 8.03 40.88
C GLN A 22 -0.89 7.98 39.92
N ALA A 23 -0.74 8.62 38.75
CA ALA A 23 -1.65 8.36 37.66
C ALA A 23 -1.60 6.85 37.45
N LYS A 24 -2.64 6.15 37.88
CA LYS A 24 -2.87 4.76 37.48
C LYS A 24 -2.83 4.81 35.96
N THR A 25 -1.76 4.33 35.38
CA THR A 25 -1.78 3.92 33.98
C THR A 25 -2.72 2.71 33.98
N ASP A 26 -4.01 2.97 33.83
CA ASP A 26 -5.00 1.90 33.67
C ASP A 26 -4.63 1.19 32.35
N GLN A 27 -3.84 0.12 32.47
CA GLN A 27 -3.57 -0.77 31.35
C GLN A 27 -4.83 -1.61 31.17
N TYR A 28 -5.58 -1.26 30.15
CA TYR A 28 -6.75 -2.03 29.73
C TYR A 28 -6.28 -3.23 28.93
N ASP A 29 -6.36 -4.42 29.50
CA ASP A 29 -5.98 -5.69 28.89
C ASP A 29 -7.24 -6.47 28.52
N VAL A 30 -7.34 -6.95 27.27
CA VAL A 30 -8.52 -7.67 26.77
C VAL A 30 -8.85 -8.91 27.60
N THR A 31 -7.87 -9.53 28.28
CA THR A 31 -8.08 -10.70 29.13
C THR A 31 -8.88 -10.36 30.39
N GLN A 32 -8.78 -9.15 30.91
CA GLN A 32 -9.58 -8.65 32.04
C GLN A 32 -11.07 -8.55 31.67
N TYR A 33 -11.38 -8.48 30.37
CA TYR A 33 -12.74 -8.46 29.83
C TYR A 33 -13.21 -9.84 29.35
N GLY A 34 -12.41 -10.89 29.60
CA GLY A 34 -12.74 -12.27 29.33
C GLY A 34 -12.26 -12.81 27.98
N ALA A 35 -11.39 -12.08 27.28
CA ALA A 35 -10.75 -12.62 26.06
C ALA A 35 -9.79 -13.76 26.42
N LYS A 36 -9.85 -14.83 25.63
CA LYS A 36 -8.94 -15.96 25.74
C LYS A 36 -8.15 -16.10 24.44
N GLY A 37 -6.83 -16.16 24.55
CA GLY A 37 -5.93 -16.39 23.43
C GLY A 37 -5.76 -17.86 23.08
N ASP A 38 -6.82 -18.65 23.17
CA ASP A 38 -6.82 -20.12 23.00
C ASP A 38 -7.15 -20.59 21.59
N GLY A 39 -7.44 -19.68 20.67
CA GLY A 39 -7.80 -19.97 19.28
C GLY A 39 -9.19 -20.56 19.07
N VAL A 40 -9.99 -20.71 20.11
CA VAL A 40 -11.29 -21.42 20.08
C VAL A 40 -12.44 -20.56 20.61
N THR A 41 -12.20 -19.85 21.74
CA THR A 41 -13.20 -18.99 22.38
C THR A 41 -13.37 -17.70 21.56
N ASP A 42 -14.63 -17.34 21.24
CA ASP A 42 -14.91 -16.09 20.55
C ASP A 42 -14.55 -14.88 21.44
N ALA A 43 -13.59 -14.10 20.99
CA ALA A 43 -13.08 -12.93 21.69
C ALA A 43 -13.78 -11.62 21.31
N THR A 44 -14.67 -11.61 20.32
CA THR A 44 -15.28 -10.40 19.75
C THR A 44 -15.85 -9.46 20.81
N ALA A 45 -16.74 -9.96 21.68
CA ALA A 45 -17.40 -9.15 22.67
C ALA A 45 -16.44 -8.66 23.78
N ALA A 46 -15.40 -9.44 24.11
CA ALA A 46 -14.42 -9.06 25.13
C ALA A 46 -13.54 -7.90 24.64
N PHE A 47 -13.06 -7.99 23.39
CA PHE A 47 -12.30 -6.91 22.76
C PHE A 47 -13.13 -5.62 22.67
N GLN A 48 -14.38 -5.72 22.21
CA GLN A 48 -15.23 -4.53 22.07
C GLN A 48 -15.48 -3.86 23.41
N ARG A 49 -15.80 -4.65 24.47
CA ARG A 49 -15.97 -4.08 25.81
C ARG A 49 -14.72 -3.37 26.32
N ALA A 50 -13.52 -3.93 26.12
CA ALA A 50 -12.28 -3.29 26.54
C ALA A 50 -12.09 -1.94 25.85
N MET A 51 -12.32 -1.89 24.52
CA MET A 51 -12.19 -0.65 23.74
C MET A 51 -13.26 0.39 24.13
N ASP A 52 -14.49 -0.03 24.40
CA ASP A 52 -15.57 0.87 24.79
C ASP A 52 -15.32 1.49 26.17
N GLU A 53 -14.73 0.76 27.11
CA GLU A 53 -14.35 1.30 28.43
C GLU A 53 -13.23 2.34 28.31
N VAL A 54 -12.20 2.06 27.48
CA VAL A 54 -11.15 3.04 27.20
C VAL A 54 -11.71 4.29 26.54
N ALA A 55 -12.64 4.13 25.59
CA ALA A 55 -13.29 5.27 24.95
C ALA A 55 -14.09 6.14 25.93
N LYS A 56 -14.82 5.52 26.87
CA LYS A 56 -15.55 6.25 27.96
C LYS A 56 -14.59 7.01 28.85
N ALA A 57 -13.37 6.51 29.06
CA ALA A 57 -12.33 7.20 29.84
C ALA A 57 -11.66 8.36 29.06
N GLY A 58 -12.07 8.62 27.81
CA GLY A 58 -11.52 9.69 26.98
C GLY A 58 -10.46 9.24 25.97
N GLY A 59 -10.23 7.94 25.83
CA GLY A 59 -9.24 7.34 24.92
C GLY A 59 -8.07 6.69 25.66
N GLY A 60 -7.22 5.98 24.94
CA GLY A 60 -6.07 5.28 25.50
C GLY A 60 -5.70 4.02 24.76
N ILE A 61 -4.99 3.11 25.43
CA ILE A 61 -4.45 1.88 24.84
C ILE A 61 -5.13 0.66 25.45
N VAL A 62 -5.66 -0.20 24.58
CA VAL A 62 -6.08 -1.56 24.91
C VAL A 62 -4.96 -2.51 24.50
N THR A 63 -4.38 -3.23 25.44
CA THR A 63 -3.32 -4.21 25.18
C THR A 63 -3.91 -5.59 24.90
N VAL A 64 -3.28 -6.28 23.97
CA VAL A 64 -3.63 -7.66 23.61
C VAL A 64 -2.39 -8.54 23.80
N PRO A 65 -2.34 -9.35 24.88
CA PRO A 65 -1.20 -10.25 25.12
C PRO A 65 -0.99 -11.27 24.00
N LYS A 66 0.12 -12.00 24.10
CA LYS A 66 0.35 -13.12 23.17
C LYS A 66 -0.80 -14.12 23.21
N GLY A 67 -1.15 -14.64 22.06
CA GLY A 67 -2.21 -15.65 21.91
C GLY A 67 -2.90 -15.58 20.57
N ASN A 68 -3.68 -16.62 20.29
CA ASN A 68 -4.51 -16.74 19.10
C ASN A 68 -5.97 -16.41 19.48
N TYR A 69 -6.48 -15.26 19.08
CA TYR A 69 -7.82 -14.79 19.43
C TYR A 69 -8.79 -15.00 18.28
N LEU A 70 -9.82 -15.81 18.50
CA LEU A 70 -10.84 -16.11 17.50
C LEU A 70 -11.93 -15.02 17.47
N PHE A 71 -12.34 -14.62 16.25
CA PHE A 71 -13.40 -13.64 16.01
C PHE A 71 -14.48 -14.20 15.09
N ARG A 72 -15.74 -14.12 15.59
CA ARG A 72 -16.95 -14.47 14.84
C ARG A 72 -17.86 -13.26 14.61
N GLY A 73 -17.32 -12.07 14.73
CA GLY A 73 -17.99 -10.79 14.56
C GLY A 73 -17.00 -9.69 14.20
N HIS A 74 -17.44 -8.45 14.28
CA HIS A 74 -16.73 -7.26 13.86
C HIS A 74 -16.21 -6.47 15.08
N LEU A 75 -15.12 -5.72 14.87
CA LEU A 75 -14.57 -4.79 15.85
C LEU A 75 -14.69 -3.35 15.34
N ASN A 76 -15.17 -2.49 16.19
CA ASN A 76 -15.16 -1.04 15.97
C ASN A 76 -14.21 -0.40 16.96
N ILE A 77 -13.05 0.09 16.50
CA ILE A 77 -12.09 0.78 17.34
C ILE A 77 -12.54 2.24 17.48
N PRO A 78 -13.00 2.68 18.68
CA PRO A 78 -13.55 4.01 18.87
C PRO A 78 -12.52 5.12 18.67
N ASN A 79 -13.00 6.38 18.65
CA ASN A 79 -12.14 7.55 18.58
C ASN A 79 -11.11 7.55 19.73
N ALA A 80 -9.87 7.94 19.40
CA ALA A 80 -8.76 8.07 20.34
C ALA A 80 -8.36 6.76 21.06
N VAL A 81 -8.74 5.59 20.53
CA VAL A 81 -8.38 4.29 21.08
C VAL A 81 -7.34 3.60 20.21
N THR A 82 -6.32 3.05 20.84
CA THR A 82 -5.33 2.16 20.22
C THR A 82 -5.57 0.72 20.67
N LEU A 83 -5.79 -0.19 19.72
CA LEU A 83 -5.73 -1.63 19.97
C LEU A 83 -4.31 -2.11 19.62
N ARG A 84 -3.58 -2.57 20.65
CA ARG A 84 -2.15 -2.89 20.54
C ARG A 84 -1.86 -4.32 20.92
N GLY A 85 -1.39 -5.10 19.94
CA GLY A 85 -0.79 -6.43 20.17
C GLY A 85 0.66 -6.33 20.62
N MET A 86 1.35 -7.47 20.60
CA MET A 86 2.71 -7.62 21.16
C MET A 86 3.84 -7.29 20.18
N TRP A 87 3.54 -7.18 18.88
CA TRP A 87 4.57 -6.94 17.89
C TRP A 87 4.95 -5.46 17.81
N GLU A 88 6.24 -5.16 17.99
CA GLU A 88 6.81 -3.79 17.87
C GLU A 88 7.52 -3.58 16.51
N SER A 89 7.53 -4.60 15.67
CA SER A 89 7.92 -4.57 14.26
C SER A 89 6.92 -5.39 13.48
N VAL A 90 6.89 -5.24 12.15
CA VAL A 90 5.98 -6.03 11.33
C VAL A 90 6.31 -7.52 11.47
N PRO A 91 5.34 -8.37 11.90
CA PRO A 91 5.56 -9.80 11.94
C PRO A 91 5.74 -10.36 10.53
N ALA A 92 6.47 -11.45 10.41
CA ALA A 92 6.71 -12.08 9.12
C ALA A 92 6.58 -13.61 9.22
N HIS A 93 5.52 -14.15 8.63
CA HIS A 93 5.33 -15.57 8.40
C HIS A 93 5.57 -15.84 6.91
N ASN A 94 6.79 -16.25 6.57
CA ASN A 94 7.23 -16.38 5.18
C ASN A 94 7.40 -17.85 4.78
N GLY A 95 6.54 -18.34 3.89
CA GLY A 95 6.63 -19.68 3.33
C GLY A 95 7.18 -19.77 1.90
N ILE A 96 7.56 -18.66 1.28
CA ILE A 96 7.93 -18.63 -0.16
C ILE A 96 9.17 -19.49 -0.48
N ARG A 97 10.09 -19.62 0.47
CA ARG A 97 11.30 -20.43 0.33
C ARG A 97 11.24 -21.74 1.08
N ASP A 98 10.16 -21.96 1.83
CA ASP A 98 9.91 -23.15 2.61
C ASP A 98 8.88 -24.03 1.90
N ALA A 99 8.95 -25.33 2.10
CA ALA A 99 8.02 -26.26 1.44
C ALA A 99 6.59 -26.22 2.02
N HIS A 100 6.38 -25.52 3.13
CA HIS A 100 5.11 -25.48 3.85
C HIS A 100 4.45 -24.10 3.76
N THR A 101 3.13 -24.07 3.90
CA THR A 101 2.34 -22.85 4.02
C THR A 101 2.39 -22.36 5.46
N PRO A 102 2.79 -21.10 5.72
CA PRO A 102 2.85 -20.60 7.08
C PRO A 102 1.48 -20.55 7.73
N LYS A 103 1.46 -20.82 9.02
CA LYS A 103 0.32 -20.62 9.92
C LYS A 103 0.78 -19.72 11.06
N PRO A 104 -0.14 -19.04 11.73
CA PRO A 104 0.21 -18.31 12.94
C PRO A 104 0.87 -19.25 13.94
N THR A 105 1.93 -18.77 14.57
CA THR A 105 2.63 -19.43 15.68
C THR A 105 1.99 -19.03 17.01
N ASP A 106 2.41 -19.64 18.11
CA ASP A 106 2.02 -19.21 19.44
C ASP A 106 2.79 -17.96 19.92
N ASP A 107 3.60 -17.36 19.03
CA ASP A 107 4.35 -16.14 19.34
C ASP A 107 3.51 -14.90 19.02
N GLY A 108 3.58 -13.91 19.90
CA GLY A 108 2.91 -12.62 19.72
C GLY A 108 1.38 -12.71 19.68
N THR A 109 0.77 -11.73 19.04
CA THR A 109 -0.69 -11.58 18.99
C THR A 109 -1.22 -11.89 17.60
N THR A 110 -2.11 -12.87 17.49
CA THR A 110 -2.79 -13.23 16.25
C THR A 110 -4.31 -13.13 16.40
N LEU A 111 -4.94 -12.48 15.41
CA LEU A 111 -6.38 -12.38 15.28
C LEU A 111 -6.84 -13.38 14.20
N LEU A 112 -7.59 -14.41 14.63
CA LEU A 112 -8.16 -15.45 13.76
C LEU A 112 -9.57 -15.04 13.35
N VAL A 113 -9.82 -14.82 12.06
CA VAL A 113 -11.08 -14.26 11.57
C VAL A 113 -11.86 -15.30 10.78
N THR A 114 -13.07 -15.63 11.23
CA THR A 114 -13.99 -16.53 10.52
C THR A 114 -15.27 -15.82 10.04
N GLU A 115 -15.53 -14.61 10.54
CA GLU A 115 -16.69 -13.82 10.12
C GLU A 115 -16.58 -13.35 8.66
N GLY A 116 -17.69 -13.34 7.95
CA GLY A 116 -17.80 -12.86 6.58
C GLY A 116 -17.38 -13.84 5.50
N ALA A 117 -17.09 -15.10 5.84
CA ALA A 117 -16.69 -16.14 4.88
C ALA A 117 -17.70 -16.31 3.73
N GLY A 118 -17.20 -16.21 2.49
CA GLY A 118 -18.00 -16.31 1.27
C GLY A 118 -18.71 -15.04 0.83
N LYS A 119 -18.51 -13.90 1.52
CA LYS A 119 -19.14 -12.60 1.21
C LYS A 119 -18.08 -11.52 1.04
N GLU A 120 -17.91 -10.98 -0.16
CA GLU A 120 -16.95 -9.89 -0.39
C GLU A 120 -17.47 -8.52 0.05
N ASP A 121 -18.77 -8.30 -0.06
CA ASP A 121 -19.47 -7.02 0.18
C ASP A 121 -20.02 -6.86 1.60
N GLY A 122 -19.59 -7.71 2.53
CA GLY A 122 -19.98 -7.64 3.94
C GLY A 122 -19.34 -6.46 4.69
N ALA A 123 -19.73 -6.31 5.97
CA ALA A 123 -19.08 -5.36 6.87
C ALA A 123 -17.59 -5.71 7.08
N PRO A 124 -16.69 -4.73 7.22
CA PRO A 124 -15.27 -5.00 7.48
C PRO A 124 -15.06 -5.66 8.85
N PHE A 125 -14.01 -6.47 8.99
CA PHE A 125 -13.70 -7.09 10.28
C PHE A 125 -13.35 -6.04 11.34
N ILE A 126 -12.48 -5.07 10.99
CA ILE A 126 -12.11 -3.96 11.88
C ILE A 126 -12.45 -2.64 11.23
N THR A 127 -13.16 -1.76 11.96
CA THR A 127 -13.35 -0.36 11.59
C THR A 127 -12.54 0.54 12.52
N LEU A 128 -11.66 1.36 11.94
CA LEU A 128 -10.92 2.42 12.62
C LEU A 128 -11.67 3.74 12.48
N ASN A 129 -11.77 4.51 13.57
CA ASN A 129 -12.39 5.82 13.60
C ASN A 129 -11.36 6.95 13.78
N THR A 130 -11.81 8.16 14.10
CA THR A 130 -10.93 9.33 14.26
C THR A 130 -9.87 9.12 15.36
N ASN A 131 -8.59 9.35 15.02
CA ASN A 131 -7.45 9.20 15.92
C ASN A 131 -7.32 7.80 16.54
N SER A 132 -7.83 6.76 15.89
CA SER A 132 -7.70 5.39 16.35
C SER A 132 -6.56 4.65 15.65
N THR A 133 -6.00 3.64 16.33
CA THR A 133 -4.86 2.88 15.84
C THR A 133 -5.05 1.39 16.05
N LEU A 134 -4.71 0.60 15.02
CA LEU A 134 -4.44 -0.83 15.15
C LEU A 134 -2.92 -1.04 15.02
N LYS A 135 -2.32 -1.72 16.01
CA LYS A 135 -0.88 -1.94 16.01
C LYS A 135 -0.48 -3.34 16.48
N GLY A 136 0.57 -3.89 15.85
CA GLY A 136 1.33 -5.02 16.38
C GLY A 136 0.59 -6.35 16.39
N VAL A 137 -0.14 -6.69 15.33
CA VAL A 137 -0.93 -7.93 15.23
C VAL A 137 -0.71 -8.65 13.90
N VAL A 138 -0.87 -9.97 13.94
CA VAL A 138 -1.09 -10.81 12.75
C VAL A 138 -2.59 -10.98 12.56
N ILE A 139 -3.09 -10.85 11.33
CA ILE A 139 -4.47 -11.19 10.98
C ILE A 139 -4.47 -12.38 10.03
N TYR A 140 -5.17 -13.44 10.41
CA TYR A 140 -5.21 -14.69 9.69
C TYR A 140 -6.64 -15.24 9.56
N TYR A 141 -6.95 -15.74 8.39
CA TYR A 141 -8.25 -16.35 8.04
C TYR A 141 -8.08 -17.85 7.98
N PRO A 142 -8.44 -18.60 9.04
CA PRO A 142 -8.22 -20.05 9.11
C PRO A 142 -9.04 -20.86 8.09
N ASP A 143 -10.16 -20.33 7.61
CA ASP A 143 -11.01 -20.98 6.60
C ASP A 143 -10.52 -20.77 5.15
N GLN A 144 -9.45 -19.98 4.93
CA GLN A 144 -8.78 -19.94 3.65
C GLN A 144 -7.95 -21.21 3.42
N SER A 145 -8.14 -21.84 2.28
CA SER A 145 -7.32 -22.99 1.89
C SER A 145 -6.12 -22.54 1.06
N PRO A 146 -4.90 -22.98 1.38
CA PRO A 146 -3.73 -22.64 0.59
C PRO A 146 -3.68 -23.30 -0.79
N THR A 147 -4.56 -24.29 -1.05
CA THR A 147 -4.59 -25.10 -2.28
C THR A 147 -5.83 -24.88 -3.14
N GLU A 148 -6.81 -24.15 -2.63
CA GLU A 148 -8.07 -23.87 -3.33
C GLU A 148 -8.13 -22.40 -3.80
N THR A 149 -9.10 -22.13 -4.68
CA THR A 149 -9.42 -20.73 -5.05
C THR A 149 -9.79 -19.95 -3.79
N PRO A 150 -9.21 -18.78 -3.57
CA PRO A 150 -9.47 -17.97 -2.38
C PRO A 150 -10.95 -17.73 -2.13
N LYS A 151 -11.37 -18.00 -0.91
CA LYS A 151 -12.74 -17.74 -0.46
C LYS A 151 -12.92 -16.22 -0.28
N PRO A 152 -13.98 -15.60 -0.83
CA PRO A 152 -14.25 -14.21 -0.62
C PRO A 152 -14.45 -13.85 0.86
N TYR A 153 -13.93 -12.68 1.25
CA TYR A 153 -14.16 -12.04 2.55
C TYR A 153 -14.30 -10.54 2.36
N PRO A 154 -15.02 -9.83 3.25
CA PRO A 154 -15.03 -8.38 3.29
C PRO A 154 -13.64 -7.77 3.51
N TRP A 155 -13.58 -6.44 3.54
CA TRP A 155 -12.35 -5.76 3.93
C TRP A 155 -11.92 -6.15 5.35
N THR A 156 -10.64 -6.44 5.50
CA THR A 156 -10.08 -6.77 6.81
C THR A 156 -10.07 -5.54 7.72
N ILE A 157 -9.64 -4.41 7.20
CA ILE A 157 -9.58 -3.15 7.95
C ILE A 157 -10.22 -2.05 7.12
N ALA A 158 -11.15 -1.31 7.71
CA ALA A 158 -11.70 -0.08 7.15
C ALA A 158 -11.26 1.12 7.97
N MET A 159 -10.65 2.11 7.33
CA MET A 159 -10.18 3.35 7.95
C MET A 159 -11.17 4.48 7.68
N ARG A 160 -11.69 5.10 8.74
CA ARG A 160 -12.70 6.15 8.66
C ARG A 160 -12.31 7.36 9.53
N GLY A 161 -12.94 8.50 9.27
CA GLY A 161 -12.70 9.71 10.04
C GLY A 161 -11.32 10.34 9.77
N LYS A 162 -10.69 10.88 10.82
CA LYS A 162 -9.45 11.66 10.72
C LYS A 162 -8.30 10.97 11.45
N ASN A 163 -7.11 10.95 10.84
CA ASN A 163 -5.88 10.36 11.39
C ASN A 163 -6.01 8.90 11.86
N PRO A 164 -6.75 8.00 11.19
CA PRO A 164 -6.68 6.59 11.53
C PRO A 164 -5.30 6.02 11.18
N ALA A 165 -4.81 5.04 11.96
CA ALA A 165 -3.50 4.44 11.72
C ALA A 165 -3.51 2.92 11.78
N VAL A 166 -2.75 2.27 10.88
CA VAL A 166 -2.44 0.84 10.87
C VAL A 166 -0.92 0.69 10.90
N LEU A 167 -0.38 0.10 11.96
CA LEU A 167 1.05 0.07 12.25
C LEU A 167 1.52 -1.35 12.60
N ASP A 168 2.61 -1.82 12.00
CA ASP A 168 3.25 -3.10 12.36
C ASP A 168 2.28 -4.30 12.29
N VAL A 169 1.56 -4.43 11.17
CA VAL A 169 0.50 -5.44 10.96
C VAL A 169 0.87 -6.39 9.83
N GLU A 170 0.67 -7.69 10.06
CA GLU A 170 0.72 -8.68 8.99
C GLU A 170 -0.70 -9.12 8.58
N LEU A 171 -1.02 -8.95 7.29
CA LEU A 171 -2.22 -9.47 6.65
C LEU A 171 -1.88 -10.80 5.97
N LEU A 172 -1.73 -11.88 6.74
CA LEU A 172 -1.08 -13.10 6.26
C LEU A 172 -1.77 -13.70 5.02
N ASN A 173 -3.11 -13.78 5.02
CA ASN A 173 -3.91 -14.33 3.92
C ASN A 173 -5.28 -13.66 3.77
N ALA A 174 -5.36 -12.37 4.04
CA ALA A 174 -6.58 -11.60 3.88
C ALA A 174 -7.09 -11.66 2.43
N PHE A 175 -8.40 -11.74 2.20
CA PHE A 175 -8.95 -11.61 0.85
C PHE A 175 -8.87 -10.17 0.37
N ASN A 176 -9.45 -9.22 1.12
CA ASN A 176 -9.26 -7.79 0.96
C ASN A 176 -8.55 -7.23 2.20
N GLY A 177 -7.48 -6.46 2.01
CA GLY A 177 -6.64 -5.92 3.07
C GLY A 177 -7.22 -4.67 3.71
N ILE A 178 -6.83 -3.47 3.25
CA ILE A 178 -7.14 -2.19 3.89
C ILE A 178 -7.99 -1.32 2.97
N ASP A 179 -9.20 -0.99 3.41
CA ASP A 179 -10.05 0.04 2.84
C ASP A 179 -9.75 1.38 3.51
N ALA A 180 -8.90 2.19 2.89
CA ALA A 180 -8.56 3.55 3.30
C ALA A 180 -9.39 4.57 2.53
N THR A 181 -10.69 4.32 2.34
CA THR A 181 -11.61 5.27 1.70
C THR A 181 -12.32 6.13 2.73
N GLN A 182 -12.74 7.35 2.33
CA GLN A 182 -13.56 8.23 3.17
C GLN A 182 -12.93 8.57 4.54
N ASN A 183 -11.64 8.88 4.53
CA ASN A 183 -10.92 9.33 5.71
C ASN A 183 -10.02 10.53 5.35
N GLU A 184 -9.37 11.10 6.34
CA GLU A 184 -8.35 12.13 6.15
C GLU A 184 -7.10 11.77 6.94
N ARG A 185 -5.93 12.03 6.34
CA ARG A 185 -4.61 11.90 6.99
C ARG A 185 -4.33 10.51 7.54
N HIS A 186 -4.76 9.45 6.83
CA HIS A 186 -4.43 8.09 7.24
C HIS A 186 -2.91 7.86 7.27
N LEU A 187 -2.49 6.96 8.17
CA LEU A 187 -1.15 6.40 8.20
C LEU A 187 -1.22 4.87 8.14
N ILE A 188 -0.66 4.28 7.07
CA ILE A 188 -0.46 2.84 6.93
C ILE A 188 1.06 2.64 6.89
N ARG A 189 1.63 2.00 7.92
CA ARG A 189 3.08 1.84 8.00
C ARG A 189 3.48 0.48 8.54
N ASN A 190 4.55 -0.09 7.95
CA ASN A 190 5.05 -1.41 8.30
C ASN A 190 3.94 -2.45 8.21
N VAL A 191 3.40 -2.66 7.01
CA VAL A 191 2.37 -3.68 6.75
C VAL A 191 2.91 -4.69 5.77
N SER A 192 2.77 -5.97 6.10
CA SER A 192 3.19 -7.08 5.26
C SER A 192 2.08 -8.10 5.04
N GLY A 193 2.33 -9.09 4.20
CA GLY A 193 1.43 -10.23 4.00
C GLY A 193 1.09 -10.50 2.55
N GLN A 194 0.01 -11.27 2.35
CA GLN A 194 -0.49 -11.64 1.04
C GLN A 194 -2.00 -11.37 0.94
N PRO A 195 -2.44 -10.11 0.82
CA PRO A 195 -3.81 -9.83 0.42
C PRO A 195 -4.09 -10.43 -0.95
N LEU A 196 -5.12 -11.28 -1.04
CA LEU A 196 -5.31 -12.16 -2.20
C LEU A 196 -6.02 -11.45 -3.36
N ARG A 197 -6.93 -10.49 -3.05
CA ARG A 197 -7.76 -9.78 -4.03
C ARG A 197 -7.43 -8.31 -4.12
N ARG A 198 -7.46 -7.56 -3.00
CA ARG A 198 -7.08 -6.15 -2.92
C ARG A 198 -6.17 -5.92 -1.71
N GLY A 199 -5.06 -5.23 -1.93
CA GLY A 199 -4.16 -4.88 -0.84
C GLY A 199 -4.63 -3.65 -0.09
N VAL A 200 -4.42 -2.46 -0.66
CA VAL A 200 -4.85 -1.17 -0.11
C VAL A 200 -5.67 -0.42 -1.15
N TRP A 201 -6.82 0.10 -0.75
CA TRP A 201 -7.62 1.00 -1.59
C TRP A 201 -7.78 2.36 -0.93
N VAL A 202 -7.30 3.40 -1.61
CA VAL A 202 -7.38 4.80 -1.20
C VAL A 202 -8.37 5.52 -2.11
N ASP A 203 -9.40 6.14 -1.55
CA ASP A 203 -10.35 6.97 -2.30
C ASP A 203 -11.09 7.95 -1.39
N SER A 204 -11.57 9.04 -1.95
CA SER A 204 -12.31 10.08 -1.21
C SER A 204 -11.50 10.69 -0.06
N ILE A 205 -10.20 10.93 -0.31
CA ILE A 205 -9.26 11.54 0.62
C ILE A 205 -9.02 13.00 0.19
N TYR A 206 -9.32 13.93 1.08
CA TYR A 206 -9.23 15.37 0.79
C TYR A 206 -8.10 16.08 1.54
N ASP A 207 -7.33 15.32 2.34
CA ASP A 207 -6.16 15.82 3.06
C ASP A 207 -5.17 14.66 3.31
N ILE A 208 -4.02 14.79 2.81
CA ILE A 208 -2.76 14.02 2.87
C ILE A 208 -2.87 12.60 3.47
N GLY A 209 -2.89 11.56 2.63
CA GLY A 209 -2.70 10.17 3.06
C GLY A 209 -1.23 9.74 3.05
N ARG A 210 -0.84 8.79 3.91
CA ARG A 210 0.52 8.25 4.00
C ARG A 210 0.52 6.73 4.03
N ILE A 211 1.28 6.13 3.11
CA ILE A 211 1.54 4.68 3.04
C ILE A 211 3.05 4.51 3.01
N GLU A 212 3.62 3.82 4.00
CA GLU A 212 5.06 3.72 4.20
C GLU A 212 5.47 2.29 4.51
N ASN A 213 6.50 1.76 3.83
CA ASN A 213 7.05 0.43 4.09
C ASN A 213 5.98 -0.66 4.12
N VAL A 214 5.25 -0.80 3.01
CA VAL A 214 4.25 -1.86 2.82
C VAL A 214 4.77 -2.87 1.82
N HIS A 215 4.77 -4.16 2.20
CA HIS A 215 5.33 -5.23 1.40
C HIS A 215 4.33 -6.39 1.25
N PHE A 216 3.72 -6.49 0.08
CA PHE A 216 2.82 -7.59 -0.27
C PHE A 216 3.53 -8.60 -1.16
N ASN A 217 3.65 -9.83 -0.66
CA ASN A 217 4.35 -10.90 -1.33
C ASN A 217 3.60 -12.22 -1.10
N PRO A 218 3.66 -13.20 -2.00
CA PRO A 218 2.96 -14.48 -1.83
C PRO A 218 3.61 -15.36 -0.76
N TRP A 219 3.78 -14.82 0.43
CA TRP A 219 4.41 -15.50 1.55
C TRP A 219 3.55 -16.60 2.16
N TRP A 220 2.22 -16.48 2.05
CA TRP A 220 1.31 -17.49 2.57
C TRP A 220 1.17 -18.67 1.61
N SER A 221 0.91 -18.43 0.30
CA SER A 221 0.74 -19.54 -0.66
C SER A 221 1.09 -19.14 -2.09
N LEU A 222 1.94 -19.96 -2.73
CA LEU A 222 2.21 -19.98 -4.17
C LEU A 222 1.53 -21.16 -4.89
N LYS A 223 0.61 -21.87 -4.23
CA LYS A 223 -0.07 -23.02 -4.84
C LYS A 223 -0.89 -22.56 -6.06
N PRO A 224 -1.03 -23.41 -7.09
CA PRO A 224 -1.54 -22.99 -8.41
C PRO A 224 -2.85 -22.23 -8.39
N LYS A 225 -3.86 -22.68 -7.65
CA LYS A 225 -5.18 -22.00 -7.62
C LYS A 225 -5.13 -20.63 -6.93
N VAL A 226 -4.35 -20.48 -5.86
CA VAL A 226 -4.16 -19.19 -5.18
C VAL A 226 -3.40 -18.24 -6.07
N ARG A 227 -2.28 -18.70 -6.66
CA ARG A 227 -1.46 -17.91 -7.56
C ARG A 227 -2.25 -17.45 -8.79
N GLN A 228 -2.96 -18.38 -9.44
CA GLN A 228 -3.79 -18.06 -10.61
C GLN A 228 -4.86 -17.02 -10.25
N PHE A 229 -5.57 -17.19 -9.14
CA PHE A 229 -6.56 -16.23 -8.69
C PHE A 229 -5.96 -14.84 -8.50
N GLN A 230 -4.81 -14.73 -7.83
CA GLN A 230 -4.13 -13.45 -7.58
C GLN A 230 -3.68 -12.78 -8.88
N PHE A 231 -3.13 -13.54 -9.84
CA PHE A 231 -2.77 -13.02 -11.16
C PHE A 231 -3.96 -12.56 -12.01
N GLU A 232 -5.10 -13.20 -11.90
CA GLU A 232 -6.29 -12.86 -12.68
C GLU A 232 -7.09 -11.72 -12.04
N ASN A 233 -7.02 -11.57 -10.72
CA ASN A 233 -7.94 -10.74 -9.94
C ASN A 233 -7.25 -9.77 -8.97
N GLY A 234 -5.98 -10.00 -8.63
CA GLY A 234 -5.29 -9.25 -7.58
C GLY A 234 -4.92 -7.84 -7.99
N GLU A 235 -5.20 -6.87 -7.13
CA GLU A 235 -4.82 -5.46 -7.26
C GLU A 235 -4.15 -5.03 -5.94
N ALA A 236 -2.83 -4.75 -5.95
CA ALA A 236 -2.11 -4.52 -4.71
C ALA A 236 -2.40 -3.15 -4.10
N PHE A 237 -2.28 -2.08 -4.90
CA PHE A 237 -2.51 -0.71 -4.47
C PHE A 237 -3.45 0.00 -5.45
N ILE A 238 -4.57 0.52 -4.96
CA ILE A 238 -5.60 1.18 -5.76
C ILE A 238 -5.78 2.60 -5.26
N PHE A 239 -5.68 3.59 -6.16
CA PHE A 239 -5.81 5.00 -5.84
C PHE A 239 -6.90 5.65 -6.69
N GLY A 240 -8.00 6.03 -6.06
CA GLY A 240 -9.01 6.94 -6.58
C GLY A 240 -8.71 8.37 -6.18
N ARG A 241 -9.71 9.12 -5.72
CA ARG A 241 -9.52 10.49 -5.25
C ARG A 241 -8.62 10.54 -4.01
N SER A 242 -7.46 11.19 -4.15
CA SER A 242 -6.61 11.51 -3.00
C SER A 242 -5.84 12.79 -3.29
N ASP A 243 -5.92 13.76 -2.38
CA ASP A 243 -5.13 14.97 -2.44
C ASP A 243 -3.80 14.75 -1.74
N TRP A 244 -2.72 14.93 -2.49
CA TRP A 244 -1.35 14.89 -1.96
C TRP A 244 -0.98 13.57 -1.28
N GLN A 245 -1.29 12.46 -1.93
CA GLN A 245 -0.92 11.14 -1.41
C GLN A 245 0.60 10.98 -1.34
N TYR A 246 1.10 10.47 -0.22
CA TYR A 246 2.49 10.02 -0.08
C TYR A 246 2.53 8.50 -0.02
N VAL A 247 3.36 7.89 -0.88
CA VAL A 247 3.62 6.44 -0.89
C VAL A 247 5.13 6.25 -0.90
N LEU A 248 5.68 5.62 0.13
CA LEU A 248 7.11 5.51 0.37
C LEU A 248 7.53 4.06 0.57
N ASN A 249 8.52 3.58 -0.20
CA ASN A 249 9.15 2.26 -0.02
C ASN A 249 8.12 1.12 0.07
N THR A 250 7.23 1.04 -0.92
CA THR A 250 6.23 -0.03 -1.00
C THR A 250 6.57 -1.00 -2.11
N PHE A 251 6.20 -2.26 -1.92
CA PHE A 251 6.47 -3.31 -2.89
C PHE A 251 5.31 -4.30 -2.98
N CYS A 252 5.09 -4.85 -4.17
CA CYS A 252 4.17 -5.97 -4.36
C CYS A 252 4.70 -6.97 -5.40
N PHE A 253 4.34 -8.24 -5.20
CA PHE A 253 4.74 -9.33 -6.07
C PHE A 253 3.54 -10.19 -6.46
N GLY A 254 3.42 -10.50 -7.76
CA GLY A 254 2.51 -11.54 -8.25
C GLY A 254 1.05 -11.13 -8.35
N TYR A 255 0.77 -9.85 -8.60
CA TYR A 255 -0.58 -9.33 -8.80
C TYR A 255 -0.92 -9.14 -10.29
N LYS A 256 -2.22 -9.11 -10.62
CA LYS A 256 -2.66 -8.63 -11.92
C LYS A 256 -2.20 -7.20 -12.14
N VAL A 257 -2.43 -6.33 -11.15
CA VAL A 257 -2.00 -4.93 -11.17
C VAL A 257 -1.29 -4.59 -9.87
N GLY A 258 -0.06 -4.06 -9.96
CA GLY A 258 0.69 -3.57 -8.82
C GLY A 258 0.10 -2.26 -8.29
N TYR A 259 0.20 -1.19 -9.08
CA TYR A 259 -0.32 0.13 -8.74
C TYR A 259 -1.37 0.55 -9.75
N LYS A 260 -2.60 0.76 -9.31
CA LYS A 260 -3.74 1.15 -10.14
C LYS A 260 -4.25 2.54 -9.77
N PHE A 261 -4.33 3.44 -10.74
CA PHE A 261 -4.85 4.79 -10.59
C PHE A 261 -6.14 4.94 -11.36
N ILE A 262 -7.24 5.21 -10.67
CA ILE A 262 -8.59 5.25 -11.24
C ILE A 262 -9.24 6.63 -11.14
N GLU A 263 -10.26 6.87 -11.94
CA GLU A 263 -11.24 7.95 -11.72
C GLU A 263 -12.42 7.37 -10.94
N SER A 264 -12.64 7.85 -9.71
CA SER A 264 -13.79 7.48 -8.90
C SER A 264 -14.89 8.55 -9.00
N LYS A 265 -16.02 8.32 -8.33
CA LYS A 265 -17.05 9.36 -8.18
C LYS A 265 -16.54 10.60 -7.43
N ALA A 266 -15.56 10.44 -6.57
CA ALA A 266 -14.94 11.53 -5.81
C ALA A 266 -13.88 12.30 -6.61
N GLY A 267 -13.33 11.70 -7.66
CA GLY A 267 -12.32 12.31 -8.53
C GLY A 267 -11.09 11.42 -8.75
N VAL A 268 -9.91 12.05 -8.83
CA VAL A 268 -8.66 11.42 -9.25
C VAL A 268 -7.52 11.73 -8.28
N CYS A 269 -6.47 10.89 -8.31
CA CYS A 269 -5.31 11.00 -7.43
C CYS A 269 -4.27 12.00 -7.96
N ASN A 270 -3.61 12.68 -7.03
CA ASN A 270 -2.29 13.26 -7.19
C ASN A 270 -1.39 12.92 -5.99
N GLY A 271 -0.09 12.91 -6.19
CA GLY A 271 0.81 12.61 -5.07
C GLY A 271 2.22 12.24 -5.46
N ASN A 272 2.97 11.87 -4.44
CA ASN A 272 4.38 11.49 -4.51
C ASN A 272 4.52 10.00 -4.20
N PHE A 273 5.11 9.27 -5.13
CA PHE A 273 5.33 7.83 -5.07
C PHE A 273 6.84 7.59 -5.16
N LEU A 274 7.49 7.40 -4.01
CA LEU A 274 8.95 7.29 -3.89
C LEU A 274 9.37 5.88 -3.52
N GLY A 275 10.26 5.27 -4.33
CA GLY A 275 10.80 3.94 -4.06
C GLY A 275 9.72 2.86 -4.10
N ILE A 276 8.74 3.00 -5.00
CA ILE A 276 7.70 1.99 -5.18
C ILE A 276 8.18 0.89 -6.13
N GLY A 277 7.81 -0.35 -5.85
CA GLY A 277 8.21 -1.50 -6.65
C GLY A 277 7.05 -2.46 -6.92
N ALA A 278 7.03 -3.04 -8.12
CA ALA A 278 6.11 -4.11 -8.49
C ALA A 278 6.84 -5.15 -9.31
N ASP A 279 6.74 -6.42 -8.90
CA ASP A 279 7.40 -7.52 -9.58
C ASP A 279 6.40 -8.64 -9.90
N ASP A 280 6.70 -9.41 -10.95
CA ASP A 280 5.89 -10.56 -11.40
C ASP A 280 4.41 -10.21 -11.65
N CYS A 281 4.12 -8.99 -12.11
CA CYS A 281 2.75 -8.53 -12.40
C CYS A 281 2.39 -8.71 -13.88
N GLN A 282 1.09 -8.57 -14.22
CA GLN A 282 0.67 -8.37 -15.62
C GLN A 282 0.82 -6.90 -16.00
N ARG A 283 0.50 -5.99 -15.07
CA ARG A 283 0.71 -4.53 -15.15
C ARG A 283 1.36 -4.08 -13.85
N ALA A 284 2.61 -3.61 -13.91
CA ALA A 284 3.23 -3.04 -12.73
C ALA A 284 2.52 -1.73 -12.33
N VAL A 285 2.23 -0.87 -13.31
CA VAL A 285 1.48 0.38 -13.13
C VAL A 285 0.38 0.48 -14.19
N LEU A 286 -0.86 0.66 -13.75
CA LEU A 286 -2.02 0.93 -14.61
C LEU A 286 -2.60 2.30 -14.28
N VAL A 287 -2.59 3.22 -15.23
CA VAL A 287 -3.16 4.57 -15.08
C VAL A 287 -4.39 4.71 -15.94
N GLU A 288 -5.57 4.57 -15.35
CA GLU A 288 -6.83 4.91 -16.02
C GLU A 288 -7.02 6.42 -16.04
N GLN A 289 -6.71 7.11 -14.91
CA GLN A 289 -6.79 8.56 -14.80
C GLN A 289 -5.85 9.08 -13.71
N SER A 290 -5.48 10.37 -13.82
CA SER A 290 -4.74 11.12 -12.79
C SER A 290 -5.08 12.60 -12.82
N ALA A 291 -4.73 13.33 -11.75
CA ALA A 291 -4.91 14.77 -11.68
C ALA A 291 -3.98 15.51 -12.66
N PRO A 292 -4.31 16.74 -13.07
CA PRO A 292 -3.44 17.55 -13.93
C PRO A 292 -2.04 17.84 -13.35
N MET A 293 -1.91 18.05 -12.03
CA MET A 293 -0.63 18.22 -11.34
C MET A 293 0.18 16.94 -11.30
N GLY A 294 -0.47 15.80 -11.34
CA GLY A 294 0.13 14.52 -11.71
C GLY A 294 0.50 13.57 -10.59
N LEU A 295 0.91 12.40 -11.04
CA LEU A 295 1.56 11.36 -10.25
C LEU A 295 3.07 11.54 -10.40
N LEU A 296 3.77 11.78 -9.30
CA LEU A 296 5.22 11.97 -9.27
C LEU A 296 5.87 10.67 -8.77
N ILE A 297 6.27 9.81 -9.69
CA ILE A 297 6.84 8.49 -9.41
C ILE A 297 8.35 8.58 -9.55
N THR A 298 9.08 8.36 -8.46
CA THR A 298 10.54 8.50 -8.44
C THR A 298 11.22 7.31 -7.77
N ASN A 299 12.40 6.92 -8.28
CA ASN A 299 13.24 5.84 -7.75
C ASN A 299 12.48 4.51 -7.64
N GLY A 300 11.61 4.22 -8.61
CA GLY A 300 10.82 2.98 -8.66
C GLY A 300 11.49 1.88 -9.46
N GLU A 301 11.15 0.61 -9.15
CA GLU A 301 11.54 -0.55 -9.93
C GLU A 301 10.30 -1.34 -10.37
N PHE A 302 10.19 -1.63 -11.68
CA PHE A 302 8.99 -2.21 -12.25
C PHE A 302 9.31 -3.41 -13.15
N VAL A 303 8.61 -4.51 -12.88
CA VAL A 303 8.71 -5.77 -13.60
C VAL A 303 7.31 -6.29 -13.91
N ALA A 304 7.04 -6.63 -15.18
CA ALA A 304 5.79 -7.27 -15.59
C ALA A 304 6.08 -8.30 -16.67
N PHE A 305 5.96 -9.59 -16.35
CA PHE A 305 6.18 -10.67 -17.29
C PHE A 305 5.10 -11.77 -17.27
N GLN A 306 4.05 -11.59 -16.49
CA GLN A 306 2.96 -12.55 -16.39
C GLN A 306 1.82 -12.29 -17.35
N GLY A 307 1.09 -13.36 -17.66
CA GLY A 307 -0.05 -13.32 -18.56
C GLY A 307 0.33 -13.31 -20.06
N PRO A 308 -0.66 -13.21 -20.93
CA PRO A 308 -0.44 -13.30 -22.39
C PRO A 308 0.16 -12.02 -22.99
N ASP A 309 -0.01 -10.88 -22.33
CA ASP A 309 0.43 -9.56 -22.84
C ASP A 309 0.96 -8.70 -21.67
N PRO A 310 2.15 -9.02 -21.11
CA PRO A 310 2.73 -8.28 -20.02
C PRO A 310 3.25 -6.90 -20.49
N VAL A 311 2.77 -5.84 -19.82
CA VAL A 311 3.19 -4.45 -20.05
C VAL A 311 3.44 -3.81 -18.68
N MET A 312 4.61 -3.18 -18.49
CA MET A 312 4.95 -2.64 -17.17
C MET A 312 4.10 -1.41 -16.82
N VAL A 313 3.99 -0.46 -17.76
CA VAL A 313 3.19 0.75 -17.60
C VAL A 313 2.11 0.80 -18.68
N GLU A 314 0.85 0.75 -18.26
CA GLU A 314 -0.27 0.98 -19.17
C GLU A 314 -1.01 2.26 -18.78
N VAL A 315 -1.13 3.19 -19.73
CA VAL A 315 -1.91 4.42 -19.59
C VAL A 315 -3.10 4.37 -20.53
N SER A 316 -4.30 4.38 -19.98
CA SER A 316 -5.51 4.13 -20.74
C SER A 316 -5.93 5.31 -21.62
N LYS A 317 -6.77 5.02 -22.61
CA LYS A 317 -7.34 6.03 -23.54
C LYS A 317 -8.13 7.13 -22.82
N ALA A 318 -8.66 6.87 -21.63
CA ALA A 318 -9.40 7.85 -20.84
C ALA A 318 -8.49 8.89 -20.16
N HIS A 319 -7.19 8.63 -20.04
CA HIS A 319 -6.26 9.46 -19.31
C HIS A 319 -6.14 10.89 -19.88
N ARG A 320 -6.26 11.89 -19.00
CA ARG A 320 -6.16 13.32 -19.32
C ARG A 320 -5.18 14.10 -18.45
N GLY A 321 -4.72 13.51 -17.37
CA GLY A 321 -3.85 14.14 -16.36
C GLY A 321 -2.36 14.10 -16.72
N SER A 322 -1.53 13.97 -15.71
CA SER A 322 -0.08 13.91 -15.87
C SER A 322 0.53 12.77 -15.06
N VAL A 323 1.54 12.10 -15.63
CA VAL A 323 2.34 11.07 -14.95
C VAL A 323 3.82 11.35 -15.22
N ARG A 324 4.66 11.27 -14.20
CA ARG A 324 6.11 11.42 -14.31
C ARG A 324 6.79 10.23 -13.68
N PHE A 325 7.65 9.56 -14.44
CA PHE A 325 8.62 8.58 -13.96
C PHE A 325 10.01 9.21 -14.02
N VAL A 326 10.69 9.29 -12.88
CA VAL A 326 12.03 9.89 -12.79
C VAL A 326 12.95 8.94 -12.04
N ASN A 327 14.13 8.65 -12.63
CA ASN A 327 15.12 7.73 -12.06
C ASN A 327 14.51 6.37 -11.70
N CYS A 328 13.74 5.79 -12.63
CA CYS A 328 13.09 4.48 -12.46
C CYS A 328 13.76 3.43 -13.32
N ALA A 329 13.80 2.18 -12.84
CA ALA A 329 14.25 1.02 -13.59
C ALA A 329 13.05 0.18 -14.05
N PHE A 330 13.06 -0.19 -15.33
CA PHE A 330 12.07 -1.06 -15.95
C PHE A 330 12.80 -2.26 -16.56
N TRP A 331 12.58 -3.46 -16.02
CA TRP A 331 13.30 -4.64 -16.43
C TRP A 331 12.46 -5.92 -16.31
N GLY A 332 12.92 -6.97 -16.98
CA GLY A 332 12.18 -8.23 -17.03
C GLY A 332 11.48 -8.44 -18.37
N PRO A 333 11.29 -9.70 -18.80
CA PRO A 333 10.91 -10.08 -20.16
C PRO A 333 9.45 -9.76 -20.49
N CYS A 334 9.12 -8.49 -20.66
CA CYS A 334 7.79 -8.02 -21.02
C CYS A 334 7.58 -7.89 -22.55
N ASN A 335 6.36 -7.65 -22.98
CA ASN A 335 6.07 -7.31 -24.37
C ASN A 335 6.46 -5.85 -24.66
N GLN A 336 6.06 -4.93 -23.77
CA GLN A 336 6.40 -3.52 -23.86
C GLN A 336 6.66 -2.95 -22.46
N ILE A 337 7.60 -2.03 -22.35
CA ILE A 337 7.83 -1.28 -21.11
C ILE A 337 6.63 -0.38 -20.84
N ALA A 338 6.20 0.39 -21.84
CA ALA A 338 5.02 1.23 -21.70
C ALA A 338 4.14 1.22 -22.94
N ARG A 339 2.84 1.20 -22.70
CA ARG A 339 1.77 1.45 -23.67
C ARG A 339 0.95 2.64 -23.22
N ILE A 340 0.98 3.71 -24.03
CA ILE A 340 0.39 4.99 -23.65
C ILE A 340 -0.66 5.38 -24.69
N ASP A 341 -1.92 5.39 -24.26
CA ASP A 341 -3.03 5.95 -25.00
C ASP A 341 -3.78 6.94 -24.10
N GLY A 342 -4.22 8.09 -24.62
CA GLY A 342 -4.91 9.11 -23.83
C GLY A 342 -4.38 10.51 -24.13
N LYS A 343 -5.17 11.52 -23.76
CA LYS A 343 -4.87 12.92 -24.10
C LYS A 343 -3.94 13.62 -23.11
N GLY A 344 -3.57 12.95 -22.03
CA GLY A 344 -2.73 13.48 -20.97
C GLY A 344 -1.26 13.62 -21.35
N THR A 345 -0.42 13.80 -20.34
CA THR A 345 1.03 13.90 -20.49
C THR A 345 1.72 12.79 -19.69
N VAL A 346 2.61 12.05 -20.33
CA VAL A 346 3.46 11.05 -19.66
C VAL A 346 4.93 11.41 -19.88
N GLY A 347 5.71 11.36 -18.83
CA GLY A 347 7.14 11.67 -18.90
C GLY A 347 8.00 10.57 -18.30
N PHE A 348 9.13 10.28 -18.97
CA PHE A 348 10.22 9.45 -18.46
C PHE A 348 11.48 10.31 -18.45
N GLY A 349 12.10 10.44 -17.28
CA GLY A 349 13.36 11.17 -17.07
C GLY A 349 14.36 10.29 -16.35
N ASP A 350 15.58 10.19 -16.87
CA ASP A 350 16.69 9.45 -16.26
C ASP A 350 16.33 7.98 -15.93
N CYS A 351 15.51 7.34 -16.77
CA CYS A 351 15.04 5.98 -16.58
C CYS A 351 15.89 4.97 -17.36
N ILE A 352 15.88 3.72 -16.89
CA ILE A 352 16.58 2.59 -17.55
C ILE A 352 15.54 1.60 -18.04
N PHE A 353 15.67 1.18 -19.32
CA PHE A 353 14.78 0.22 -19.97
C PHE A 353 15.54 -1.03 -20.42
N VAL A 354 15.08 -2.21 -19.96
CA VAL A 354 15.72 -3.50 -20.22
C VAL A 354 14.68 -4.58 -20.50
N GLN A 355 14.97 -5.50 -21.43
CA GLN A 355 14.22 -6.74 -21.69
C GLN A 355 12.76 -6.55 -22.17
N TRP A 356 12.53 -5.68 -23.12
CA TRP A 356 11.24 -5.60 -23.82
C TRP A 356 11.21 -6.49 -25.08
N ASP A 357 10.05 -6.55 -25.75
CA ASP A 357 9.78 -7.38 -26.94
C ASP A 357 10.16 -8.85 -26.71
N LYS A 358 9.60 -9.44 -25.63
CA LYS A 358 9.75 -10.87 -25.32
C LYS A 358 9.35 -11.79 -26.50
N PRO A 359 8.24 -11.52 -27.22
CA PRO A 359 7.85 -12.37 -28.35
C PRO A 359 8.71 -12.19 -29.59
N GLY A 360 9.63 -11.21 -29.64
CA GLY A 360 10.48 -10.95 -30.81
C GLY A 360 9.73 -10.47 -32.05
N GLN A 361 8.65 -9.73 -31.86
CA GLN A 361 7.77 -9.23 -32.92
C GLN A 361 8.12 -7.82 -33.41
N GLY A 362 9.22 -7.25 -32.90
CA GLY A 362 9.65 -5.90 -33.24
C GLY A 362 8.90 -4.80 -32.49
N GLN A 363 8.25 -5.15 -31.39
CA GLN A 363 7.52 -4.18 -30.58
C GLN A 363 8.48 -3.16 -29.93
N PRO A 364 8.12 -1.85 -29.91
CA PRO A 364 8.94 -0.85 -29.25
C PRO A 364 8.87 -0.98 -27.72
N ALA A 365 9.93 -0.54 -27.04
CA ALA A 365 9.92 -0.41 -25.59
C ALA A 365 8.78 0.51 -25.12
N LEU A 366 8.67 1.68 -25.76
CA LEU A 366 7.62 2.67 -25.48
C LEU A 366 6.72 2.80 -26.71
N GLN A 367 5.48 2.35 -26.62
CA GLN A 367 4.44 2.59 -27.62
C GLN A 367 3.54 3.74 -27.16
N ILE A 368 3.53 4.83 -27.90
CA ILE A 368 2.73 6.01 -27.60
C ILE A 368 1.73 6.20 -28.74
N ASP A 369 0.45 5.95 -28.47
CA ASP A 369 -0.59 6.03 -29.49
C ASP A 369 -1.25 7.42 -29.55
N SER A 370 -1.28 8.15 -28.41
CA SER A 370 -1.85 9.50 -28.37
C SER A 370 -1.23 10.36 -27.25
N GLY A 371 -1.65 11.64 -27.16
CA GLY A 371 -1.34 12.56 -26.09
C GLY A 371 0.00 13.29 -26.23
N THR A 372 0.64 13.52 -25.09
CA THR A 372 1.95 14.18 -25.00
C THR A 372 2.94 13.28 -24.28
N VAL A 373 4.12 13.08 -24.85
CA VAL A 373 5.20 12.30 -24.22
C VAL A 373 6.49 13.08 -24.13
N LEU A 374 7.21 12.90 -23.02
CA LEU A 374 8.55 13.43 -22.77
C LEU A 374 9.47 12.27 -22.40
N VAL A 375 10.56 12.05 -23.15
CA VAL A 375 11.57 11.01 -22.89
C VAL A 375 12.93 11.69 -22.86
N ARG A 376 13.55 11.82 -21.69
CA ARG A 376 14.77 12.60 -21.51
C ARG A 376 15.77 11.90 -20.59
N GLY A 377 17.05 11.86 -21.02
CA GLY A 377 18.13 11.30 -20.22
C GLY A 377 18.02 9.80 -19.97
N CYS A 378 17.20 9.09 -20.74
CA CYS A 378 16.92 7.67 -20.51
C CYS A 378 17.92 6.76 -21.24
N GLU A 379 18.15 5.56 -20.69
CA GLU A 379 18.99 4.51 -21.30
C GLU A 379 18.11 3.37 -21.82
N PHE A 380 18.23 3.06 -23.11
CA PHE A 380 17.63 1.89 -23.77
C PHE A 380 18.71 0.84 -24.00
N ARG A 381 18.75 -0.21 -23.19
CA ARG A 381 19.87 -1.15 -23.13
C ARG A 381 19.82 -2.32 -24.10
N GLU A 382 18.97 -2.27 -25.12
CA GLU A 382 18.89 -3.32 -26.14
C GLU A 382 18.75 -2.75 -27.57
N ALA A 383 19.38 -3.41 -28.53
CA ALA A 383 19.33 -3.06 -29.95
C ALA A 383 18.02 -3.52 -30.62
N LYS A 384 16.88 -3.13 -30.02
CA LYS A 384 15.52 -3.42 -30.50
C LYS A 384 14.80 -2.13 -30.93
N SER A 385 13.53 -2.21 -31.32
CA SER A 385 12.70 -1.02 -31.51
C SER A 385 12.56 -0.26 -30.20
N HIS A 386 12.84 1.04 -30.16
CA HIS A 386 12.89 1.80 -28.93
C HIS A 386 11.59 2.54 -28.65
N ILE A 387 11.14 3.37 -29.61
CA ILE A 387 9.95 4.22 -29.42
C ILE A 387 9.08 4.18 -30.68
N GLY A 388 7.77 3.97 -30.50
CA GLY A 388 6.74 4.09 -31.52
C GLY A 388 5.81 5.26 -31.22
N LEU A 389 5.68 6.22 -32.15
CA LEU A 389 4.76 7.34 -32.07
C LEU A 389 3.61 7.15 -33.08
N GLY A 390 2.39 6.97 -32.57
CA GLY A 390 1.17 6.85 -33.35
C GLY A 390 0.64 8.18 -33.89
N GLU A 391 -0.31 8.12 -34.81
CA GLU A 391 -0.86 9.29 -35.50
C GLU A 391 -1.50 10.32 -34.58
N ALA A 392 -2.09 9.91 -33.47
CA ALA A 392 -2.80 10.78 -32.54
C ALA A 392 -1.89 11.41 -31.45
N VAL A 393 -0.58 11.17 -31.51
CA VAL A 393 0.39 11.87 -30.64
C VAL A 393 0.39 13.36 -31.00
N ARG A 394 0.13 14.19 -30.01
CA ARG A 394 0.04 15.65 -30.22
C ARG A 394 1.38 16.36 -30.05
N ARG A 395 2.17 15.91 -29.09
CA ARG A 395 3.49 16.45 -28.80
C ARG A 395 4.43 15.35 -28.31
N ALA A 396 5.65 15.35 -28.80
CA ALA A 396 6.71 14.49 -28.28
C ALA A 396 8.03 15.26 -28.18
N VAL A 397 8.74 15.09 -27.05
CA VAL A 397 10.13 15.57 -26.89
C VAL A 397 10.97 14.38 -26.47
N ILE A 398 11.90 13.96 -27.34
CA ILE A 398 12.78 12.81 -27.13
C ILE A 398 14.22 13.33 -27.27
N THR A 399 14.91 13.53 -26.13
CA THR A 399 16.19 14.22 -26.14
C THR A 399 17.14 13.74 -25.04
N GLY A 400 18.45 13.72 -25.32
CA GLY A 400 19.49 13.35 -24.36
C GLY A 400 19.48 11.88 -23.97
N ASN A 401 18.84 11.00 -24.75
CA ASN A 401 18.78 9.57 -24.46
C ASN A 401 19.97 8.82 -25.05
N VAL A 402 20.30 7.68 -24.47
CA VAL A 402 21.32 6.74 -24.95
C VAL A 402 20.64 5.47 -25.43
N PHE A 403 20.93 5.07 -26.67
CA PHE A 403 20.37 3.86 -27.28
C PHE A 403 21.49 2.85 -27.57
N THR A 404 21.30 1.60 -27.18
CA THR A 404 22.15 0.50 -27.62
C THR A 404 21.80 0.13 -29.05
N GLY A 405 22.82 0.10 -29.94
CA GLY A 405 22.64 -0.05 -31.37
C GLY A 405 22.03 1.19 -32.04
N PRO A 406 21.74 1.15 -33.35
CA PRO A 406 21.15 2.29 -34.06
C PRO A 406 19.82 2.75 -33.45
N THR A 407 19.61 4.05 -33.35
CA THR A 407 18.33 4.61 -32.88
C THR A 407 17.18 4.15 -33.77
N ARG A 408 16.20 3.46 -33.18
CA ARG A 408 15.00 2.96 -33.85
C ARG A 408 13.75 3.60 -33.26
N ILE A 409 13.38 4.76 -33.80
CA ILE A 409 12.18 5.50 -33.45
C ILE A 409 11.28 5.59 -34.68
N THR A 410 10.08 5.02 -34.61
CA THR A 410 9.05 5.17 -35.64
C THR A 410 8.16 6.35 -35.30
N ASN A 411 7.89 7.22 -36.30
CA ASN A 411 7.08 8.41 -36.09
C ASN A 411 5.99 8.54 -37.15
N ALA A 412 4.76 8.20 -36.79
CA ALA A 412 3.56 8.43 -37.60
C ALA A 412 2.76 9.67 -37.09
N SER A 413 3.25 10.40 -36.08
CA SER A 413 2.56 11.54 -35.50
C SER A 413 2.37 12.66 -36.52
N LYS A 414 1.18 13.26 -36.50
CA LYS A 414 0.84 14.50 -37.20
C LYS A 414 1.00 15.75 -36.32
N GLY A 415 1.44 15.58 -35.07
CA GLY A 415 1.66 16.64 -34.09
C GLY A 415 3.07 17.21 -34.10
N SER A 416 3.40 18.00 -33.08
CA SER A 416 4.72 18.58 -32.88
C SER A 416 5.67 17.56 -32.23
N VAL A 417 6.67 17.07 -32.99
CA VAL A 417 7.65 16.09 -32.51
C VAL A 417 9.06 16.69 -32.62
N LYS A 418 9.80 16.67 -31.51
CA LYS A 418 11.23 16.98 -31.47
C LYS A 418 12.01 15.76 -31.02
N ILE A 419 12.88 15.27 -31.88
CA ILE A 419 13.84 14.20 -31.62
C ILE A 419 15.24 14.79 -31.88
N ALA A 420 16.04 14.98 -30.84
CA ALA A 420 17.32 15.66 -30.95
C ALA A 420 18.28 15.24 -29.83
N ASP A 421 19.55 15.44 -30.03
CA ASP A 421 20.61 15.34 -29.02
C ASP A 421 20.65 13.97 -28.30
N ASN A 422 20.30 12.90 -29.05
CA ASN A 422 20.39 11.52 -28.55
C ASN A 422 21.69 10.89 -29.03
N ALA A 423 22.21 9.94 -28.28
CA ALA A 423 23.43 9.21 -28.59
C ALA A 423 23.12 7.74 -28.92
N ASP A 424 23.70 7.24 -30.01
CA ASP A 424 23.66 5.82 -30.36
C ASP A 424 24.97 5.16 -29.93
N GLN A 425 24.91 3.93 -29.48
CA GLN A 425 26.07 3.08 -29.36
C GLN A 425 26.16 2.21 -30.62
N PRO A 426 27.34 2.10 -31.26
CA PRO A 426 27.52 1.27 -32.45
C PRO A 426 27.29 -0.22 -32.16
#